data_dd89b36bead7d3b366f2411feb6fadf6
#
_entry.id   dd89b36bead7d3b366f2411feb6fadf6
#
_cell.length_a   1.000
_cell.length_b   1.000
_cell.length_c   1.000
_cell.angle_alpha   90.00
_cell.angle_beta   90.00
_cell.angle_gamma   90.00
#
_symmetry.space_group_name_H-M   'P 1'
#
loop_
_entity.id
_entity.type
_entity.pdbx_description
1 polymer ?
#
loop_
_entity_poly.entity_id
_entity_poly.type
_entity_poly.pdbx_seq_one_letter_code
_entity_poly.pdbx_strand_id
1 'polypeptide(L)'
;MTGVQYSLSGLVAVPLPPAEALLLFTPRGEERWVRGWRPRFPMPSDDDCAPGTVFETDTHGERTTWIVVDRQEGRRVCYARVTPGSRAGTVTVTVTDDTRGGSTAEVVYDLTALSPQGARELRGFADGYADHLRSWQVAIAEHLSAPEAMTPG
;
A
#
# COMPACT_ATOMS: atom_id res chain seq x y z
N MET A 1 25.57 -8.41 16.38
CA MET A 1 24.13 -8.41 16.15
C MET A 1 23.85 -8.16 14.67
N THR A 2 23.09 -9.04 14.07
CA THR A 2 22.73 -8.88 12.67
C THR A 2 21.33 -8.31 12.54
N GLY A 3 21.21 -7.20 11.83
CA GLY A 3 19.93 -6.66 11.47
C GLY A 3 19.29 -7.48 10.36
N VAL A 4 17.96 -7.43 10.28
CA VAL A 4 17.22 -8.06 9.19
C VAL A 4 16.52 -6.96 8.41
N GLN A 5 16.81 -6.90 7.14
CA GLN A 5 16.25 -5.90 6.22
C GLN A 5 15.91 -6.59 4.91
N TYR A 6 14.77 -6.23 4.34
CA TYR A 6 14.33 -6.74 3.06
C TYR A 6 13.95 -5.61 2.14
N SER A 7 14.32 -5.73 0.88
CA SER A 7 13.82 -4.89 -0.20
C SER A 7 13.03 -5.82 -1.12
N LEU A 8 11.73 -5.62 -1.19
CA LEU A 8 10.82 -6.48 -1.94
C LEU A 8 10.13 -5.65 -3.01
N SER A 9 10.10 -6.14 -4.23
CA SER A 9 9.41 -5.45 -5.32
C SER A 9 8.58 -6.42 -6.13
N GLY A 10 7.50 -5.93 -6.70
CA GLY A 10 6.65 -6.72 -7.56
C GLY A 10 5.68 -5.84 -8.32
N LEU A 11 4.95 -6.44 -9.24
CA LEU A 11 4.07 -5.72 -10.15
C LEU A 11 2.64 -6.15 -9.97
N VAL A 12 1.73 -5.17 -10.10
CA VAL A 12 0.28 -5.39 -10.06
C VAL A 12 -0.29 -4.76 -11.32
N ALA A 13 -1.02 -5.55 -12.13
CA ALA A 13 -1.70 -5.02 -13.30
C ALA A 13 -3.02 -4.39 -12.87
N VAL A 14 -3.28 -3.18 -13.35
CA VAL A 14 -4.50 -2.43 -13.00
C VAL A 14 -5.16 -1.97 -14.29
N PRO A 15 -6.43 -2.31 -14.54
CA PRO A 15 -7.12 -1.96 -15.79
C PRO A 15 -7.66 -0.52 -15.78
N LEU A 16 -6.82 0.43 -15.43
CA LEU A 16 -7.15 1.87 -15.39
C LEU A 16 -5.92 2.66 -15.83
N PRO A 17 -6.10 3.86 -16.40
CA PRO A 17 -4.96 4.73 -16.72
C PRO A 17 -4.18 5.08 -15.44
N PRO A 18 -2.90 5.46 -15.57
CA PRO A 18 -2.03 5.66 -14.40
C PRO A 18 -2.58 6.57 -13.31
N ALA A 19 -3.12 7.73 -13.67
CA ALA A 19 -3.62 8.66 -12.65
C ALA A 19 -4.76 8.06 -11.82
N GLU A 20 -5.66 7.31 -12.48
CA GLU A 20 -6.76 6.65 -11.79
C GLU A 20 -6.28 5.42 -11.03
N ALA A 21 -5.33 4.68 -11.60
CA ALA A 21 -4.78 3.50 -10.95
C ALA A 21 -4.09 3.86 -9.64
N LEU A 22 -3.34 4.96 -9.62
CA LEU A 22 -2.64 5.39 -8.42
C LEU A 22 -3.60 5.69 -7.27
N LEU A 23 -4.80 6.20 -7.57
CA LEU A 23 -5.78 6.50 -6.53
C LEU A 23 -6.20 5.27 -5.72
N LEU A 24 -6.06 4.07 -6.29
CA LEU A 24 -6.37 2.84 -5.57
C LEU A 24 -5.34 2.54 -4.48
N PHE A 25 -4.17 3.12 -4.56
CA PHE A 25 -3.08 2.90 -3.61
C PHE A 25 -2.90 4.05 -2.61
N THR A 26 -3.86 4.98 -2.59
CA THR A 26 -3.91 6.03 -1.57
C THR A 26 -4.54 5.46 -0.30
N PRO A 27 -4.33 6.08 0.86
CA PRO A 27 -4.93 5.57 2.10
C PRO A 27 -6.43 5.35 1.99
N ARG A 28 -7.17 6.32 1.45
CA ARG A 28 -8.62 6.19 1.30
C ARG A 28 -9.00 5.28 0.14
N GLY A 29 -8.18 5.26 -0.90
CA GLY A 29 -8.43 4.38 -2.05
C GLY A 29 -8.35 2.91 -1.67
N GLU A 30 -7.41 2.55 -0.79
CA GLU A 30 -7.25 1.17 -0.35
C GLU A 30 -8.42 0.68 0.50
N GLU A 31 -9.18 1.57 1.11
CA GLU A 31 -10.38 1.18 1.86
C GLU A 31 -11.38 0.43 0.99
N ARG A 32 -11.33 0.65 -0.31
CA ARG A 32 -12.30 0.08 -1.25
C ARG A 32 -12.04 -1.39 -1.57
N TRP A 33 -10.79 -1.84 -1.45
CA TRP A 33 -10.44 -3.19 -1.87
C TRP A 33 -9.56 -3.96 -0.88
N VAL A 34 -8.96 -3.28 0.11
CA VAL A 34 -8.17 -3.96 1.14
C VAL A 34 -9.06 -4.25 2.34
N ARG A 35 -9.31 -5.53 2.59
CA ARG A 35 -10.15 -5.94 3.70
C ARG A 35 -9.53 -5.54 5.04
N GLY A 36 -10.32 -4.92 5.91
CA GLY A 36 -9.85 -4.53 7.23
C GLY A 36 -9.01 -3.26 7.27
N TRP A 37 -8.81 -2.62 6.13
CA TRP A 37 -8.02 -1.39 6.05
C TRP A 37 -8.89 -0.21 6.44
N ARG A 38 -8.51 0.48 7.53
CA ARG A 38 -9.24 1.63 8.05
C ARG A 38 -8.27 2.69 8.54
N PRO A 39 -7.79 3.55 7.63
CA PRO A 39 -6.86 4.60 8.02
C PRO A 39 -7.56 5.66 8.87
N ARG A 40 -6.89 6.10 9.92
CA ARG A 40 -7.34 7.19 10.76
C ARG A 40 -6.37 8.34 10.61
N PHE A 41 -6.90 9.53 10.44
CA PHE A 41 -6.09 10.73 10.25
C PHE A 41 -6.20 11.59 11.52
N PRO A 42 -5.16 11.60 12.38
CA PRO A 42 -5.18 12.45 13.58
C PRO A 42 -5.43 13.91 13.26
N MET A 43 -4.92 14.36 12.11
CA MET A 43 -5.24 15.69 11.59
C MET A 43 -6.01 15.49 10.29
N PRO A 44 -7.27 15.92 10.21
CA PRO A 44 -8.06 15.76 8.99
C PRO A 44 -7.38 16.42 7.79
N SER A 45 -7.47 15.79 6.64
CA SER A 45 -6.86 16.29 5.41
C SER A 45 -7.77 15.99 4.24
N ASP A 46 -7.91 16.95 3.33
CA ASP A 46 -8.66 16.77 2.09
C ASP A 46 -7.82 15.99 1.06
N ASP A 47 -6.50 16.03 1.21
CA ASP A 47 -5.57 15.35 0.33
C ASP A 47 -4.79 14.33 1.15
N ASP A 48 -5.21 13.06 1.07
CA ASP A 48 -4.61 11.99 1.87
C ASP A 48 -3.22 11.58 1.40
N CYS A 49 -2.74 12.14 0.29
CA CYS A 49 -1.41 11.86 -0.24
C CYS A 49 -0.51 13.09 -0.28
N ALA A 50 -0.90 14.19 0.36
CA ALA A 50 -0.01 15.33 0.46
C ALA A 50 1.20 14.95 1.32
N PRO A 51 2.43 15.25 0.88
CA PRO A 51 3.61 14.97 1.69
C PRO A 51 3.47 15.58 3.09
N GLY A 52 3.82 14.79 4.10
CA GLY A 52 3.65 15.19 5.49
C GLY A 52 2.36 14.69 6.14
N THR A 53 1.43 14.16 5.35
CA THR A 53 0.18 13.60 5.91
C THR A 53 0.49 12.38 6.75
N VAL A 54 -0.08 12.35 7.96
CA VAL A 54 0.08 11.24 8.91
C VAL A 54 -1.24 10.51 9.02
N PHE A 55 -1.19 9.18 8.98
CA PHE A 55 -2.36 8.38 9.28
C PHE A 55 -1.92 7.12 10.04
N GLU A 56 -2.88 6.46 10.67
CA GLU A 56 -2.64 5.26 11.46
C GLU A 56 -3.59 4.16 11.03
N THR A 57 -3.10 2.93 11.08
CA THR A 57 -3.94 1.75 10.84
C THR A 57 -3.74 0.75 11.96
N ASP A 58 -4.79 -0.03 12.26
CA ASP A 58 -4.69 -1.16 13.15
C ASP A 58 -4.99 -2.41 12.32
N THR A 59 -4.03 -3.32 12.27
CA THR A 59 -4.18 -4.56 11.51
C THR A 59 -3.65 -5.69 12.37
N HIS A 60 -4.45 -6.72 12.57
CA HIS A 60 -4.05 -7.90 13.35
C HIS A 60 -3.54 -7.53 14.74
N GLY A 61 -4.15 -6.49 15.36
CA GLY A 61 -3.74 -6.06 16.68
C GLY A 61 -2.50 -5.19 16.72
N GLU A 62 -1.93 -4.88 15.57
CA GLU A 62 -0.75 -4.02 15.49
C GLU A 62 -1.12 -2.64 14.96
N ARG A 63 -0.62 -1.60 15.63
CA ARG A 63 -0.78 -0.24 15.15
C ARG A 63 0.42 0.16 14.33
N THR A 64 0.16 0.66 13.14
CA THR A 64 1.19 1.19 12.27
C THR A 64 0.93 2.67 12.03
N THR A 65 1.97 3.48 12.18
CA THR A 65 1.92 4.90 11.84
C THR A 65 2.56 5.08 10.48
N TRP A 66 1.88 5.83 9.62
CA TRP A 66 2.30 6.09 8.24
C TRP A 66 2.48 7.57 8.03
N ILE A 67 3.45 7.94 7.22
CA ILE A 67 3.68 9.33 6.81
C ILE A 67 3.91 9.34 5.32
N VAL A 68 3.19 10.20 4.60
CA VAL A 68 3.46 10.39 3.18
C VAL A 68 4.74 11.21 3.09
N VAL A 69 5.79 10.66 2.48
CA VAL A 69 7.09 11.32 2.42
C VAL A 69 7.40 11.90 1.05
N ASP A 70 6.75 11.39 -0.01
CA ASP A 70 6.98 11.91 -1.36
C ASP A 70 5.79 11.56 -2.24
N ARG A 71 5.55 12.39 -3.24
CA ARG A 71 4.50 12.16 -4.23
C ARG A 71 4.87 12.82 -5.54
N GLN A 72 4.68 12.07 -6.64
CA GLN A 72 4.61 12.62 -7.98
C GLN A 72 3.19 12.39 -8.46
N GLU A 73 2.44 13.46 -8.63
CA GLU A 73 1.01 13.38 -8.90
C GLU A 73 0.70 12.52 -10.12
N GLY A 74 -0.26 11.60 -9.95
CA GLY A 74 -0.68 10.70 -11.00
C GLY A 74 0.33 9.62 -11.35
N ARG A 75 1.44 9.50 -10.61
CA ARG A 75 2.52 8.60 -10.97
C ARG A 75 3.09 7.80 -9.82
N ARG A 76 3.35 8.43 -8.68
CA ARG A 76 4.04 7.76 -7.57
C ARG A 76 3.64 8.33 -6.23
N VAL A 77 3.60 7.45 -5.23
CA VAL A 77 3.48 7.86 -3.84
C VAL A 77 4.41 7.01 -2.99
N CYS A 78 5.07 7.63 -2.04
CA CYS A 78 5.96 6.94 -1.11
C CYS A 78 5.53 7.23 0.32
N TYR A 79 5.42 6.17 1.11
CA TYR A 79 5.06 6.25 2.51
C TYR A 79 6.21 5.75 3.36
N ALA A 80 6.50 6.45 4.46
CA ALA A 80 7.28 5.87 5.54
C ALA A 80 6.29 5.25 6.51
N ARG A 81 6.65 4.14 7.13
CA ARG A 81 5.77 3.46 8.07
C ARG A 81 6.57 2.90 9.24
N VAL A 82 5.94 2.85 10.41
CA VAL A 82 6.53 2.19 11.57
C VAL A 82 5.46 1.44 12.34
N THR A 83 5.75 0.15 12.60
CA THR A 83 4.98 -0.67 13.53
C THR A 83 5.91 -0.86 14.71
N PRO A 84 5.68 -0.16 15.83
CA PRO A 84 6.62 -0.17 16.96
C PRO A 84 6.94 -1.59 17.44
N GLY A 85 8.22 -1.84 17.66
CA GLY A 85 8.68 -3.13 18.15
C GLY A 85 8.70 -4.23 17.10
N SER A 86 8.26 -3.94 15.88
CA SER A 86 8.21 -4.92 14.80
C SER A 86 9.08 -4.51 13.62
N ARG A 87 8.68 -3.48 12.90
CA ARG A 87 9.40 -3.10 11.69
C ARG A 87 9.14 -1.66 11.30
N ALA A 88 10.06 -1.10 10.51
CA ALA A 88 9.95 0.25 9.98
C ALA A 88 10.59 0.31 8.61
N GLY A 89 10.15 1.25 7.79
CA GLY A 89 10.70 1.45 6.46
C GLY A 89 9.78 2.21 5.55
N THR A 90 9.86 1.92 4.26
CA THR A 90 9.08 2.64 3.26
C THR A 90 8.30 1.68 2.35
N VAL A 91 7.21 2.21 1.82
CA VAL A 91 6.40 1.54 0.79
C VAL A 91 6.24 2.55 -0.34
N THR A 92 6.65 2.16 -1.53
CA THR A 92 6.55 3.04 -2.70
C THR A 92 5.72 2.36 -3.78
N VAL A 93 4.76 3.09 -4.32
CA VAL A 93 3.96 2.60 -5.45
C VAL A 93 4.20 3.55 -6.62
N THR A 94 4.64 3.00 -7.75
CA THR A 94 4.86 3.75 -8.98
C THR A 94 4.02 3.12 -10.08
N VAL A 95 3.22 3.93 -10.77
CA VAL A 95 2.37 3.43 -11.85
C VAL A 95 2.90 3.90 -13.19
N THR A 96 2.84 3.00 -14.16
CA THR A 96 3.24 3.29 -15.54
C THR A 96 2.16 2.81 -16.49
N ASP A 97 2.03 3.49 -17.61
CA ASP A 97 1.07 3.14 -18.66
C ASP A 97 1.48 1.80 -19.29
N ASP A 98 0.52 0.88 -19.45
CA ASP A 98 0.81 -0.41 -20.08
C ASP A 98 0.59 -0.40 -21.59
N THR A 99 0.29 0.78 -22.16
CA THR A 99 0.04 1.01 -23.59
C THR A 99 -1.25 0.37 -24.12
N ARG A 100 -2.12 -0.12 -23.22
CA ARG A 100 -3.39 -0.75 -23.59
C ARG A 100 -4.57 -0.13 -22.85
N GLY A 101 -4.38 1.09 -22.32
CA GLY A 101 -5.41 1.77 -21.54
C GLY A 101 -5.38 1.41 -20.07
N GLY A 102 -4.49 0.52 -19.67
CA GLY A 102 -4.30 0.15 -18.26
C GLY A 102 -2.97 0.61 -17.74
N SER A 103 -2.59 0.09 -16.58
CA SER A 103 -1.36 0.45 -15.89
C SER A 103 -0.71 -0.75 -15.24
N THR A 104 0.59 -0.60 -14.98
CA THR A 104 1.32 -1.52 -14.14
C THR A 104 1.77 -0.73 -12.92
N ALA A 105 1.43 -1.21 -11.73
CA ALA A 105 1.88 -0.63 -10.47
C ALA A 105 3.05 -1.44 -9.95
N GLU A 106 4.18 -0.78 -9.76
CA GLU A 106 5.31 -1.40 -9.08
C GLU A 106 5.20 -1.07 -7.60
N VAL A 107 5.18 -2.09 -6.76
CA VAL A 107 5.06 -1.94 -5.31
C VAL A 107 6.35 -2.38 -4.67
N VAL A 108 7.03 -1.46 -3.99
CA VAL A 108 8.32 -1.72 -3.36
C VAL A 108 8.22 -1.50 -1.86
N TYR A 109 8.58 -2.53 -1.09
CA TYR A 109 8.67 -2.45 0.36
C TYR A 109 10.15 -2.52 0.74
N ASP A 110 10.63 -1.51 1.44
CA ASP A 110 11.96 -1.54 2.05
C ASP A 110 11.76 -1.50 3.55
N LEU A 111 11.94 -2.64 4.21
CA LEU A 111 11.59 -2.78 5.63
C LEU A 111 12.76 -3.33 6.42
N THR A 112 12.93 -2.77 7.62
CA THR A 112 13.94 -3.19 8.59
C THR A 112 13.22 -3.71 9.82
N ALA A 113 13.63 -4.88 10.30
CA ALA A 113 13.05 -5.44 11.52
C ALA A 113 13.59 -4.70 12.76
N LEU A 114 12.73 -4.48 13.73
CA LEU A 114 13.05 -3.77 14.96
C LEU A 114 13.20 -4.71 16.17
N SER A 115 12.96 -6.01 15.96
CA SER A 115 13.02 -7.01 17.01
C SER A 115 13.21 -8.40 16.40
N PRO A 116 13.59 -9.40 17.20
CA PRO A 116 13.65 -10.78 16.69
C PRO A 116 12.30 -11.28 16.18
N GLN A 117 11.21 -10.92 16.85
CA GLN A 117 9.88 -11.29 16.38
C GLN A 117 9.54 -10.58 15.08
N GLY A 118 9.86 -9.29 14.98
CA GLY A 118 9.68 -8.53 13.76
C GLY A 118 10.47 -9.12 12.60
N ALA A 119 11.68 -9.63 12.87
CA ALA A 119 12.48 -10.30 11.85
C ALA A 119 11.80 -11.55 11.32
N ARG A 120 11.18 -12.34 12.19
CA ARG A 120 10.44 -13.54 11.77
C ARG A 120 9.23 -13.18 10.95
N GLU A 121 8.48 -12.16 11.39
CA GLU A 121 7.30 -11.70 10.65
C GLU A 121 7.69 -11.15 9.28
N LEU A 122 8.77 -10.40 9.23
CA LEU A 122 9.25 -9.82 7.99
C LEU A 122 9.72 -10.89 7.01
N ARG A 123 10.37 -11.93 7.52
CA ARG A 123 10.82 -13.05 6.69
C ARG A 123 9.61 -13.79 6.10
N GLY A 124 8.56 -14.00 6.90
CA GLY A 124 7.33 -14.61 6.41
C GLY A 124 6.65 -13.76 5.35
N PHE A 125 6.64 -12.44 5.54
CA PHE A 125 6.11 -11.51 4.56
C PHE A 125 6.90 -11.58 3.25
N ALA A 126 8.24 -11.64 3.35
CA ALA A 126 9.09 -11.75 2.16
C ALA A 126 8.84 -13.05 1.40
N ASP A 127 8.68 -14.15 2.12
CA ASP A 127 8.44 -15.46 1.50
C ASP A 127 7.10 -15.49 0.75
N GLY A 128 6.11 -14.77 1.25
CA GLY A 128 4.77 -14.74 0.63
C GLY A 128 4.50 -13.52 -0.23
N TYR A 129 5.51 -12.70 -0.52
CA TYR A 129 5.29 -11.41 -1.16
C TYR A 129 4.64 -11.51 -2.55
N ALA A 130 5.10 -12.45 -3.38
CA ALA A 130 4.53 -12.61 -4.71
C ALA A 130 3.04 -12.98 -4.65
N ASP A 131 2.67 -13.87 -3.74
CA ASP A 131 1.27 -14.26 -3.55
C ASP A 131 0.46 -13.12 -2.97
N HIS A 132 1.08 -12.32 -2.11
CA HIS A 132 0.45 -11.14 -1.52
C HIS A 132 0.04 -10.14 -2.61
N LEU A 133 0.97 -9.81 -3.52
CA LEU A 133 0.66 -8.89 -4.61
C LEU A 133 -0.34 -9.49 -5.59
N ARG A 134 -0.31 -10.79 -5.80
CA ARG A 134 -1.30 -11.46 -6.64
C ARG A 134 -2.70 -11.32 -6.05
N SER A 135 -2.81 -11.42 -4.72
CA SER A 135 -4.08 -11.21 -4.04
C SER A 135 -4.58 -9.77 -4.20
N TRP A 136 -3.69 -8.81 -4.24
CA TRP A 136 -4.04 -7.41 -4.50
C TRP A 136 -4.62 -7.26 -5.90
N GLN A 137 -3.98 -7.89 -6.89
CA GLN A 137 -4.44 -7.79 -8.27
C GLN A 137 -5.85 -8.35 -8.41
N VAL A 138 -6.11 -9.49 -7.76
CA VAL A 138 -7.44 -10.10 -7.76
C VAL A 138 -8.45 -9.19 -7.07
N ALA A 139 -8.12 -8.66 -5.89
CA ALA A 139 -9.03 -7.82 -5.13
C ALA A 139 -9.37 -6.53 -5.88
N ILE A 140 -8.38 -5.93 -6.52
CA ILE A 140 -8.60 -4.72 -7.33
C ILE A 140 -9.49 -5.03 -8.51
N ALA A 141 -9.22 -6.13 -9.22
CA ALA A 141 -10.04 -6.53 -10.37
C ALA A 141 -11.50 -6.78 -9.95
N GLU A 142 -11.71 -7.43 -8.83
CA GLU A 142 -13.06 -7.68 -8.30
C GLU A 142 -13.75 -6.37 -7.96
N HIS A 143 -13.04 -5.45 -7.32
CA HIS A 143 -13.58 -4.15 -6.96
C HIS A 143 -14.03 -3.38 -8.21
N LEU A 144 -13.18 -3.36 -9.25
CA LEU A 144 -13.49 -2.63 -10.48
C LEU A 144 -14.57 -3.28 -11.30
N SER A 145 -14.82 -4.58 -11.11
CA SER A 145 -15.87 -5.31 -11.80
C SER A 145 -17.20 -5.28 -11.05
N ALA A 146 -17.21 -4.77 -9.80
CA ALA A 146 -18.43 -4.73 -9.01
C ALA A 146 -19.46 -3.82 -9.66
N PRO A 147 -20.74 -4.25 -9.74
CA PRO A 147 -21.77 -3.42 -10.39
C PRO A 147 -22.01 -2.13 -9.62
N GLU A 148 -21.99 -1.02 -10.34
CA GLU A 148 -22.32 0.29 -9.77
C GLU A 148 -23.73 0.29 -9.18
N ALA A 149 -24.63 -0.48 -9.79
CA ALA A 149 -26.00 -0.60 -9.32
C ALA A 149 -26.11 -1.11 -7.89
N MET A 150 -25.06 -1.69 -7.37
CA MET A 150 -25.00 -2.11 -5.97
C MET A 150 -24.96 -0.92 -5.03
N THR A 151 -24.63 0.23 -5.54
CA THR A 151 -24.62 1.45 -4.75
C THR A 151 -26.02 2.05 -4.77
N PRO A 152 -26.67 2.17 -3.65
CA PRO A 152 -27.99 2.82 -3.62
C PRO A 152 -27.84 4.24 -4.10
N GLY A 153 -28.64 4.60 -5.05
CA GLY A 153 -28.63 5.95 -5.61
C GLY A 153 -29.10 6.96 -4.61
#